data_1662e7819b1c5980b9f1970ead24b2f9
#
_entry.id   1662e7819b1c5980b9f1970ead24b2f9
#
_cell.length_a   1.000
_cell.length_b   1.000
_cell.length_c   1.000
_cell.angle_alpha   90.00
_cell.angle_beta   90.00
_cell.angle_gamma   90.00
#
_symmetry.space_group_name_H-M   'P 1'
#
loop_
_entity.id
_entity.type
_entity.pdbx_description
1 polymer ?
#
loop_
_entity_poly.entity_id
_entity_poly.type
_entity_poly.pdbx_seq_one_letter_code
_entity_poly.pdbx_strand_id
1 'polypeptide(L)'
;MTWQQDVTSPEWRAAVTAPRRTLSSRVEAVSLDGQSLGDVPCTGVRVSFDGGQAESWRGSFALVDPAMVPVSTTSLLDGRSGTMLRVWWRILTTAGWMECPAGTLIVEDPEVTDDGTLSIGVPGLDVLSVARRGKYGASVVQVGGMTVSAALQRLFDTVAPGFPVSIAPSTATLPASYELWDRDPAEDWTEIAAMAGMVVRTDRLGTITVRPDPDPSAVVADWQEGPACPVV
;
A
#
# COMPACT_ATOMS: atom_id res chain seq x y z
N MET A 1 -8.08 11.32 13.01
CA MET A 1 -8.45 10.04 13.69
C MET A 1 -7.57 8.96 13.12
N THR A 2 -6.87 8.18 13.93
CA THR A 2 -6.09 7.05 13.41
C THR A 2 -7.04 5.88 13.16
N TRP A 3 -6.95 5.28 11.96
CA TRP A 3 -7.78 4.12 11.54
C TRP A 3 -7.82 2.98 12.58
N GLN A 4 -6.79 2.86 13.39
CA GLN A 4 -6.67 1.85 14.45
C GLN A 4 -7.72 2.03 15.56
N GLN A 5 -8.26 3.23 15.73
CA GLN A 5 -9.33 3.50 16.68
C GLN A 5 -10.69 3.00 16.18
N ASP A 6 -10.93 3.09 14.87
CA ASP A 6 -12.23 2.75 14.31
C ASP A 6 -12.50 1.25 14.29
N VAL A 7 -11.50 0.41 13.91
CA VAL A 7 -11.66 -1.05 13.91
C VAL A 7 -11.66 -1.69 15.30
N THR A 8 -11.23 -0.96 16.33
CA THR A 8 -11.26 -1.41 17.72
C THR A 8 -12.48 -0.91 18.49
N SER A 9 -13.27 0.00 17.91
CA SER A 9 -14.45 0.55 18.55
C SER A 9 -15.51 -0.53 18.82
N PRO A 10 -16.26 -0.42 19.92
CA PRO A 10 -17.38 -1.33 20.17
C PRO A 10 -18.42 -1.35 19.05
N GLU A 11 -18.68 -0.18 18.46
CA GLU A 11 -19.64 -0.01 17.35
C GLU A 11 -19.19 -0.74 16.10
N TRP A 12 -17.89 -0.64 15.74
CA TRP A 12 -17.31 -1.38 14.63
C TRP A 12 -17.44 -2.88 14.86
N ARG A 13 -17.02 -3.37 16.03
CA ARG A 13 -17.10 -4.80 16.37
C ARG A 13 -18.53 -5.31 16.33
N ALA A 14 -19.48 -4.57 16.91
CA ALA A 14 -20.89 -4.93 16.88
C ALA A 14 -21.43 -5.00 15.44
N ALA A 15 -21.07 -4.05 14.58
CA ALA A 15 -21.51 -4.02 13.19
C ALA A 15 -20.88 -5.16 12.37
N VAL A 16 -19.59 -5.47 12.56
CA VAL A 16 -18.90 -6.56 11.83
C VAL A 16 -19.44 -7.93 12.24
N THR A 17 -19.81 -8.12 13.51
CA THR A 17 -20.33 -9.40 14.01
C THR A 17 -21.85 -9.54 13.85
N ALA A 18 -22.57 -8.50 13.40
CA ALA A 18 -23.99 -8.56 13.20
C ALA A 18 -24.37 -9.57 12.09
N PRO A 19 -25.47 -10.35 12.28
CA PRO A 19 -25.90 -11.35 11.27
C PRO A 19 -26.38 -10.69 9.97
N ARG A 20 -26.78 -9.43 10.02
CA ARG A 20 -27.08 -8.60 8.84
C ARG A 20 -26.25 -7.33 8.93
N ARG A 21 -25.48 -7.06 7.88
CA ARG A 21 -24.59 -5.91 7.79
C ARG A 21 -24.64 -5.28 6.41
N THR A 22 -24.52 -3.97 6.37
CA THR A 22 -24.39 -3.24 5.11
C THR A 22 -22.93 -2.83 4.96
N LEU A 23 -22.30 -3.34 3.91
CA LEU A 23 -20.91 -3.08 3.56
C LEU A 23 -20.86 -2.25 2.29
N SER A 24 -19.85 -1.42 2.17
CA SER A 24 -19.53 -0.65 0.98
C SER A 24 -18.01 -0.49 0.88
N SER A 25 -17.55 -0.01 -0.26
CA SER A 25 -16.17 0.43 -0.45
C SER A 25 -16.16 1.88 -0.95
N ARG A 26 -15.07 2.57 -0.69
CA ARG A 26 -14.75 3.88 -1.25
C ARG A 26 -13.31 3.86 -1.72
N VAL A 27 -13.06 4.44 -2.88
CA VAL A 27 -11.71 4.65 -3.38
C VAL A 27 -11.46 6.15 -3.40
N GLU A 28 -10.35 6.55 -2.83
CA GLU A 28 -9.91 7.92 -2.72
C GLU A 28 -8.58 8.08 -3.42
N ALA A 29 -8.48 9.06 -4.32
CA ALA A 29 -7.20 9.46 -4.88
C ALA A 29 -6.47 10.33 -3.84
N VAL A 30 -5.20 10.02 -3.62
CA VAL A 30 -4.32 10.75 -2.70
C VAL A 30 -2.99 11.05 -3.36
N SER A 31 -2.38 12.16 -3.01
CA SER A 31 -1.02 12.51 -3.41
C SER A 31 0.02 11.68 -2.66
N LEU A 32 1.28 11.73 -3.08
CA LEU A 32 2.39 11.00 -2.43
C LEU A 32 2.56 11.37 -0.95
N ASP A 33 2.26 12.61 -0.58
CA ASP A 33 2.26 13.08 0.81
C ASP A 33 0.99 12.71 1.59
N GLY A 34 0.07 11.94 0.96
CA GLY A 34 -1.14 11.40 1.58
C GLY A 34 -2.31 12.37 1.65
N GLN A 35 -2.24 13.53 1.00
CA GLN A 35 -3.38 14.47 0.93
C GLN A 35 -4.46 13.94 -0.01
N SER A 36 -5.74 14.12 0.40
CA SER A 36 -6.88 13.74 -0.42
C SER A 36 -6.99 14.62 -1.66
N LEU A 37 -7.10 13.98 -2.82
CA LEU A 37 -7.34 14.62 -4.12
C LEU A 37 -8.80 14.44 -4.57
N GLY A 38 -9.58 13.65 -3.83
CA GLY A 38 -11.00 13.41 -4.06
C GLY A 38 -11.36 11.93 -4.21
N ASP A 39 -12.65 11.67 -4.19
CA ASP A 39 -13.17 10.32 -4.37
C ASP A 39 -13.18 9.91 -5.84
N VAL A 40 -12.88 8.64 -6.09
CA VAL A 40 -12.92 8.02 -7.41
C VAL A 40 -14.19 7.16 -7.50
N PRO A 41 -15.21 7.59 -8.28
CA PRO A 41 -16.42 6.81 -8.49
C PRO A 41 -16.09 5.49 -9.21
N CYS A 42 -16.27 4.38 -8.52
CA CYS A 42 -15.89 3.06 -9.04
C CYS A 42 -16.79 1.95 -8.48
N THR A 43 -16.72 0.80 -9.12
CA THR A 43 -17.40 -0.44 -8.73
C THR A 43 -16.43 -1.60 -8.81
N GLY A 44 -16.84 -2.77 -8.29
CA GLY A 44 -16.05 -4.01 -8.41
C GLY A 44 -14.70 -3.93 -7.72
N VAL A 45 -14.61 -3.17 -6.62
CA VAL A 45 -13.34 -2.97 -5.90
C VAL A 45 -12.87 -4.29 -5.29
N ARG A 46 -11.64 -4.65 -5.64
CA ARG A 46 -10.92 -5.80 -5.07
C ARG A 46 -9.58 -5.35 -4.55
N VAL A 47 -9.22 -5.81 -3.37
CA VAL A 47 -7.88 -5.61 -2.80
C VAL A 47 -7.46 -6.95 -2.19
N SER A 48 -6.25 -7.37 -2.50
CA SER A 48 -5.63 -8.57 -1.93
C SER A 48 -4.30 -8.20 -1.28
N PHE A 49 -3.97 -8.93 -0.25
CA PHE A 49 -2.70 -8.83 0.46
C PHE A 49 -2.05 -10.20 0.56
N ASP A 50 -0.82 -10.31 0.09
CA ASP A 50 0.01 -11.52 0.22
C ASP A 50 1.26 -11.19 1.04
N GLY A 51 1.24 -11.54 2.31
CA GLY A 51 2.34 -11.27 3.24
C GLY A 51 3.63 -12.04 2.95
N GLY A 52 3.60 -13.03 2.06
CA GLY A 52 4.77 -13.79 1.62
C GLY A 52 5.57 -13.12 0.51
N GLN A 53 5.05 -12.04 -0.08
CA GLN A 53 5.70 -11.31 -1.15
C GLN A 53 6.16 -9.93 -0.69
N ALA A 54 7.28 -9.43 -1.27
CA ALA A 54 7.76 -8.08 -1.01
C ALA A 54 6.74 -7.02 -1.46
N GLU A 55 6.14 -7.22 -2.63
CA GLU A 55 5.03 -6.44 -3.16
C GLU A 55 3.71 -7.09 -2.73
N SER A 56 3.25 -6.75 -1.53
CA SER A 56 2.18 -7.47 -0.85
C SER A 56 0.77 -7.09 -1.30
N TRP A 57 0.59 -5.86 -1.82
CA TRP A 57 -0.73 -5.35 -2.17
C TRP A 57 -0.99 -5.41 -3.67
N ARG A 58 -2.17 -5.87 -4.03
CA ARG A 58 -2.71 -5.81 -5.40
C ARG A 58 -4.18 -5.47 -5.34
N GLY A 59 -4.67 -4.79 -6.37
CA GLY A 59 -6.08 -4.49 -6.44
C GLY A 59 -6.54 -4.16 -7.85
N SER A 60 -7.84 -4.06 -7.99
CA SER A 60 -8.49 -3.58 -9.22
C SER A 60 -9.87 -3.02 -8.89
N PHE A 61 -10.33 -2.11 -9.73
CA PHE A 61 -11.68 -1.59 -9.70
C PHE A 61 -12.09 -1.13 -11.11
N ALA A 62 -13.38 -0.99 -11.34
CA ALA A 62 -13.92 -0.46 -12.60
C ALA A 62 -14.41 0.97 -12.39
N LEU A 63 -13.99 1.90 -13.25
CA LEU A 63 -14.48 3.26 -13.26
C LEU A 63 -15.93 3.30 -13.70
N VAL A 64 -16.72 4.13 -13.03
CA VAL A 64 -18.13 4.42 -13.41
C VAL A 64 -18.19 5.57 -14.40
N ASP A 65 -17.29 6.54 -14.26
CA ASP A 65 -17.26 7.76 -15.09
C ASP A 65 -16.14 7.69 -16.13
N PRO A 66 -16.48 7.57 -17.42
CA PRO A 66 -15.50 7.59 -18.51
C PRO A 66 -14.64 8.87 -18.56
N ALA A 67 -15.12 9.99 -18.02
CA ALA A 67 -14.36 11.23 -17.97
C ALA A 67 -13.12 11.15 -17.07
N MET A 68 -13.04 10.14 -16.21
CA MET A 68 -11.86 9.89 -15.36
C MET A 68 -10.75 9.12 -16.06
N VAL A 69 -10.98 8.64 -17.30
CA VAL A 69 -9.91 8.02 -18.10
C VAL A 69 -8.80 9.05 -18.34
N PRO A 70 -7.55 8.72 -18.04
CA PRO A 70 -6.46 9.67 -18.21
C PRO A 70 -6.22 9.96 -19.69
N VAL A 71 -6.36 11.23 -20.07
CA VAL A 71 -6.09 11.71 -21.43
C VAL A 71 -4.83 12.56 -21.50
N SER A 72 -4.21 12.84 -20.37
CA SER A 72 -2.98 13.62 -20.25
C SER A 72 -2.21 13.21 -18.98
N THR A 73 -0.93 13.58 -18.94
CA THR A 73 -0.06 13.33 -17.77
C THR A 73 -0.48 14.07 -16.50
N THR A 74 -1.43 15.00 -16.60
CA THR A 74 -2.00 15.74 -15.47
C THR A 74 -3.35 15.17 -15.04
N SER A 75 -3.84 14.13 -15.71
CA SER A 75 -5.08 13.45 -15.31
C SER A 75 -4.89 12.73 -13.99
N LEU A 76 -5.92 12.76 -13.14
CA LEU A 76 -5.87 12.22 -11.77
C LEU A 76 -5.42 10.74 -11.73
N LEU A 77 -5.85 9.94 -12.69
CA LEU A 77 -5.55 8.50 -12.77
C LEU A 77 -4.43 8.16 -13.75
N ASP A 78 -3.62 9.13 -14.17
CA ASP A 78 -2.41 8.83 -14.94
C ASP A 78 -1.34 8.27 -14.00
N GLY A 79 -0.83 7.08 -14.29
CA GLY A 79 0.18 6.41 -13.44
C GLY A 79 1.47 7.22 -13.26
N ARG A 80 1.73 8.23 -14.14
CA ARG A 80 2.87 9.14 -14.05
C ARG A 80 2.61 10.35 -13.17
N SER A 81 1.37 10.60 -12.78
CA SER A 81 0.99 11.73 -11.92
C SER A 81 1.48 11.58 -10.49
N GLY A 82 1.90 10.37 -10.08
CA GLY A 82 2.25 10.06 -8.70
C GLY A 82 1.03 9.91 -7.78
N THR A 83 -0.17 9.79 -8.36
CA THR A 83 -1.39 9.57 -7.58
C THR A 83 -1.42 8.15 -7.04
N MET A 84 -1.73 8.04 -5.75
CA MET A 84 -2.05 6.78 -5.10
C MET A 84 -3.56 6.65 -4.93
N LEU A 85 -4.05 5.42 -4.90
CA LEU A 85 -5.44 5.10 -4.63
C LEU A 85 -5.57 4.41 -3.29
N ARG A 86 -6.21 5.06 -2.35
CA ARG A 86 -6.52 4.50 -1.04
C ARG A 86 -7.91 3.89 -1.06
N VAL A 87 -7.98 2.59 -0.79
CA VAL A 87 -9.24 1.85 -0.72
C VAL A 87 -9.68 1.79 0.74
N TRP A 88 -10.96 2.11 0.96
CA TRP A 88 -11.60 2.08 2.26
C TRP A 88 -12.70 1.04 2.27
N TRP A 89 -12.71 0.18 3.28
CA TRP A 89 -13.88 -0.59 3.63
C TRP A 89 -14.79 0.23 4.55
N ARG A 90 -16.08 0.16 4.27
CA ARG A 90 -17.10 0.90 5.00
C ARG A 90 -18.12 -0.07 5.56
N ILE A 91 -18.52 0.14 6.79
CA ILE A 91 -19.61 -0.59 7.44
C ILE A 91 -20.62 0.40 8.00
N LEU A 92 -21.90 0.16 7.76
CA LEU A 92 -22.95 0.98 8.33
C LEU A 92 -23.20 0.54 9.78
N THR A 93 -23.03 1.47 10.70
CA THR A 93 -23.31 1.31 12.12
C THR A 93 -24.53 2.13 12.51
N THR A 94 -24.97 2.03 13.77
CA THR A 94 -26.03 2.90 14.31
C THR A 94 -25.64 4.39 14.35
N ALA A 95 -24.34 4.68 14.38
CA ALA A 95 -23.79 6.04 14.35
C ALA A 95 -23.50 6.56 12.93
N GLY A 96 -23.77 5.76 11.88
CA GLY A 96 -23.46 6.08 10.50
C GLY A 96 -22.37 5.20 9.91
N TRP A 97 -21.82 5.63 8.78
CA TRP A 97 -20.73 4.91 8.13
C TRP A 97 -19.41 5.05 8.91
N MET A 98 -18.80 3.91 9.20
CA MET A 98 -17.43 3.84 9.71
C MET A 98 -16.53 3.28 8.61
N GLU A 99 -15.28 3.74 8.56
CA GLU A 99 -14.32 3.39 7.51
C GLU A 99 -13.03 2.84 8.11
N CYS A 100 -12.44 1.85 7.43
CA CYS A 100 -11.07 1.44 7.68
C CYS A 100 -10.30 1.29 6.36
N PRO A 101 -9.02 1.65 6.31
CA PRO A 101 -8.23 1.47 5.10
C PRO A 101 -8.04 -0.01 4.82
N ALA A 102 -8.35 -0.42 3.59
CA ALA A 102 -8.11 -1.77 3.09
C ALA A 102 -6.70 -1.91 2.50
N GLY A 103 -6.23 -0.85 1.83
CA GLY A 103 -4.90 -0.78 1.24
C GLY A 103 -4.73 0.49 0.42
N THR A 104 -3.49 0.79 0.06
CA THR A 104 -3.14 1.89 -0.84
C THR A 104 -2.36 1.33 -2.01
N LEU A 105 -2.75 1.71 -3.22
CA LEU A 105 -2.25 1.17 -4.47
C LEU A 105 -1.73 2.30 -5.36
N ILE A 106 -0.75 2.02 -6.17
CA ILE A 106 -0.33 2.88 -7.28
C ILE A 106 -1.16 2.51 -8.50
N VAL A 107 -1.64 3.52 -9.20
CA VAL A 107 -2.38 3.33 -10.46
C VAL A 107 -1.43 2.80 -11.53
N GLU A 108 -1.81 1.71 -12.18
CA GLU A 108 -1.26 1.31 -13.46
C GLU A 108 -2.15 1.83 -14.60
N ASP A 109 -1.69 1.68 -15.83
CA ASP A 109 -2.42 2.16 -17.00
C ASP A 109 -3.82 1.52 -17.05
N PRO A 110 -4.89 2.32 -17.10
CA PRO A 110 -6.24 1.80 -17.17
C PRO A 110 -6.48 0.99 -18.44
N GLU A 111 -7.13 -0.15 -18.30
CA GLU A 111 -7.53 -0.99 -19.42
C GLU A 111 -8.95 -0.58 -19.86
N VAL A 112 -9.09 -0.16 -21.12
CA VAL A 112 -10.37 0.21 -21.70
C VAL A 112 -10.86 -0.93 -22.58
N THR A 113 -12.02 -1.48 -22.25
CA THR A 113 -12.69 -2.50 -23.06
C THR A 113 -14.02 -1.93 -23.56
N ASP A 114 -14.25 -2.00 -24.86
CA ASP A 114 -15.49 -1.61 -25.50
C ASP A 114 -16.06 -2.82 -26.27
N ASP A 115 -16.90 -3.57 -25.59
CA ASP A 115 -17.66 -4.72 -26.13
C ASP A 115 -19.16 -4.40 -26.26
N GLY A 116 -19.50 -3.13 -26.43
CA GLY A 116 -20.86 -2.59 -26.40
C GLY A 116 -21.27 -2.05 -25.02
N THR A 117 -20.44 -2.27 -24.00
CA THR A 117 -20.53 -1.61 -22.70
C THR A 117 -19.13 -1.15 -22.33
N LEU A 118 -18.92 0.17 -22.28
CA LEU A 118 -17.62 0.73 -21.93
C LEU A 118 -17.26 0.30 -20.48
N SER A 119 -16.19 -0.48 -20.39
CA SER A 119 -15.64 -0.92 -19.12
C SER A 119 -14.19 -0.43 -18.99
N ILE A 120 -13.88 0.21 -17.88
CA ILE A 120 -12.57 0.76 -17.63
C ILE A 120 -12.03 0.12 -16.35
N GLY A 121 -11.16 -0.86 -16.54
CA GLY A 121 -10.45 -1.51 -15.44
C GLY A 121 -9.24 -0.67 -15.03
N VAL A 122 -9.07 -0.43 -13.75
CA VAL A 122 -7.87 0.22 -13.19
C VAL A 122 -7.14 -0.79 -12.33
N PRO A 123 -6.04 -1.37 -12.81
CA PRO A 123 -5.18 -2.18 -12.00
C PRO A 123 -4.36 -1.30 -11.05
N GLY A 124 -4.10 -1.83 -9.86
CA GLY A 124 -3.30 -1.14 -8.85
C GLY A 124 -2.27 -2.07 -8.23
N LEU A 125 -1.07 -1.58 -8.07
CA LEU A 125 0.07 -2.28 -7.49
C LEU A 125 0.48 -1.69 -6.15
N ASP A 126 1.25 -2.46 -5.40
CA ASP A 126 1.91 -2.01 -4.18
C ASP A 126 2.83 -0.81 -4.43
N VAL A 127 2.91 0.09 -3.47
CA VAL A 127 3.85 1.22 -3.48
C VAL A 127 5.30 0.77 -3.69
N LEU A 128 5.69 -0.37 -3.14
CA LEU A 128 7.03 -0.95 -3.35
C LEU A 128 7.33 -1.30 -4.81
N SER A 129 6.30 -1.51 -5.66
CA SER A 129 6.52 -1.74 -7.09
C SER A 129 7.15 -0.54 -7.78
N VAL A 130 6.84 0.68 -7.33
CA VAL A 130 7.48 1.91 -7.83
C VAL A 130 8.92 1.99 -7.36
N ALA A 131 9.17 1.73 -6.08
CA ALA A 131 10.52 1.71 -5.53
C ALA A 131 11.41 0.69 -6.25
N ARG A 132 10.87 -0.47 -6.59
CA ARG A 132 11.57 -1.51 -7.34
C ARG A 132 11.91 -1.09 -8.77
N ARG A 133 11.02 -0.33 -9.41
CA ARG A 133 11.27 0.23 -10.77
C ARG A 133 12.22 1.42 -10.73
N GLY A 134 12.44 2.00 -9.55
CA GLY A 134 13.41 3.07 -9.33
C GLY A 134 14.83 2.61 -9.65
N LYS A 135 15.69 3.56 -9.95
CA LYS A 135 17.09 3.30 -10.25
C LYS A 135 17.96 4.19 -9.39
N TYR A 136 19.13 3.68 -9.03
CA TYR A 136 20.13 4.46 -8.31
C TYR A 136 20.77 5.59 -9.14
N GLY A 137 20.36 5.72 -10.41
CA GLY A 137 20.99 6.65 -11.35
C GLY A 137 22.31 6.13 -11.89
N ALA A 138 23.09 7.03 -12.49
CA ALA A 138 24.41 6.69 -13.06
C ALA A 138 25.52 6.65 -12.00
N SER A 139 25.23 6.93 -10.75
CA SER A 139 26.23 7.06 -9.68
C SER A 139 26.02 6.00 -8.59
N VAL A 140 27.11 5.45 -8.11
CA VAL A 140 27.12 4.56 -6.94
C VAL A 140 26.60 5.33 -5.71
N VAL A 141 25.66 4.75 -4.98
CA VAL A 141 25.19 5.29 -3.71
C VAL A 141 25.95 4.61 -2.57
N GLN A 142 26.84 5.38 -1.94
CA GLN A 142 27.64 4.90 -0.83
C GLN A 142 26.80 4.81 0.44
N VAL A 143 26.70 3.62 1.00
CA VAL A 143 25.99 3.37 2.28
C VAL A 143 26.87 2.58 3.27
N GLY A 144 28.10 2.26 2.90
CA GLY A 144 29.05 1.55 3.74
C GLY A 144 29.31 2.28 5.06
N GLY A 145 29.34 1.52 6.16
CA GLY A 145 29.50 2.04 7.51
C GLY A 145 28.29 2.76 8.11
N MET A 146 27.21 2.96 7.34
CA MET A 146 25.94 3.48 7.88
C MET A 146 25.23 2.45 8.75
N THR A 147 24.36 2.91 9.65
CA THR A 147 23.39 2.02 10.29
C THR A 147 22.41 1.51 9.25
N VAL A 148 21.85 0.32 9.46
CA VAL A 148 20.83 -0.27 8.57
C VAL A 148 19.67 0.70 8.33
N SER A 149 19.18 1.37 9.38
CA SER A 149 18.09 2.34 9.23
C SER A 149 18.48 3.55 8.38
N ALA A 150 19.69 4.09 8.52
CA ALA A 150 20.15 5.21 7.71
C ALA A 150 20.40 4.82 6.24
N ALA A 151 20.92 3.61 6.01
CA ALA A 151 21.14 3.08 4.67
C ALA A 151 19.83 2.85 3.92
N LEU A 152 18.82 2.25 4.58
CA LEU A 152 17.48 2.07 4.00
C LEU A 152 16.78 3.40 3.73
N GLN A 153 16.89 4.38 4.62
CA GLN A 153 16.36 5.72 4.37
C GLN A 153 16.97 6.32 3.09
N ARG A 154 18.30 6.27 2.97
CA ARG A 154 19.00 6.77 1.79
C ARG A 154 18.63 6.03 0.51
N LEU A 155 18.42 4.70 0.61
CA LEU A 155 17.95 3.90 -0.51
C LEU A 155 16.57 4.38 -0.97
N PHE A 156 15.59 4.46 -0.07
CA PHE A 156 14.22 4.87 -0.42
C PHE A 156 14.15 6.32 -0.89
N ASP A 157 14.93 7.23 -0.31
CA ASP A 157 15.04 8.62 -0.80
C ASP A 157 15.55 8.68 -2.25
N THR A 158 16.31 7.67 -2.68
CA THR A 158 16.84 7.58 -4.04
C THR A 158 15.86 6.93 -5.02
N VAL A 159 15.26 5.79 -4.64
CA VAL A 159 14.46 4.97 -5.59
C VAL A 159 12.96 5.27 -5.51
N ALA A 160 12.48 5.86 -4.42
CA ALA A 160 11.08 6.21 -4.20
C ALA A 160 10.96 7.62 -3.57
N PRO A 161 11.50 8.66 -4.21
CA PRO A 161 11.49 10.01 -3.64
C PRO A 161 10.05 10.51 -3.45
N GLY A 162 9.79 11.07 -2.27
CA GLY A 162 8.47 11.62 -1.91
C GLY A 162 7.47 10.62 -1.33
N PHE A 163 7.75 9.32 -1.36
CA PHE A 163 6.91 8.35 -0.66
C PHE A 163 7.14 8.42 0.85
N PRO A 164 6.08 8.24 1.67
CA PRO A 164 6.24 8.18 3.10
C PRO A 164 6.99 6.89 3.50
N VAL A 165 8.03 7.05 4.32
CA VAL A 165 8.86 5.96 4.80
C VAL A 165 8.93 5.99 6.33
N SER A 166 8.77 4.85 6.97
CA SER A 166 8.87 4.69 8.42
C SER A 166 9.77 3.51 8.76
N ILE A 167 10.97 3.80 9.24
CA ILE A 167 11.99 2.81 9.54
C ILE A 167 12.23 2.74 11.04
N ALA A 168 12.11 1.55 11.61
CA ALA A 168 12.48 1.32 12.99
C ALA A 168 14.00 1.54 13.19
N PRO A 169 14.42 2.17 14.30
CA PRO A 169 15.83 2.40 14.55
C PRO A 169 16.59 1.08 14.68
N SER A 170 17.82 1.05 14.15
CA SER A 170 18.75 -0.07 14.27
C SER A 170 20.15 0.42 14.59
N THR A 171 20.85 -0.31 15.43
CA THR A 171 22.28 -0.11 15.72
C THR A 171 23.19 -0.97 14.85
N ALA A 172 22.63 -1.95 14.11
CA ALA A 172 23.40 -2.73 13.16
C ALA A 172 23.95 -1.83 12.06
N THR A 173 25.20 -2.05 11.67
CA THR A 173 25.90 -1.25 10.65
C THR A 173 26.28 -2.12 9.45
N LEU A 174 26.26 -1.50 8.28
CA LEU A 174 26.72 -2.14 7.04
C LEU A 174 28.24 -2.24 6.98
N PRO A 175 28.78 -3.24 6.27
CA PRO A 175 30.21 -3.27 5.95
C PRO A 175 30.66 -1.98 5.28
N ALA A 176 31.90 -1.54 5.55
CA ALA A 176 32.43 -0.27 5.03
C ALA A 176 32.47 -0.19 3.49
N SER A 177 32.53 -1.34 2.82
CA SER A 177 32.54 -1.44 1.35
C SER A 177 31.17 -1.64 0.72
N TYR A 178 30.09 -1.46 1.45
CA TYR A 178 28.74 -1.69 0.91
C TYR A 178 28.30 -0.52 0.02
N GLU A 179 27.94 -0.85 -1.21
CA GLU A 179 27.57 0.10 -2.25
C GLU A 179 26.27 -0.34 -2.94
N LEU A 180 25.43 0.61 -3.31
CA LEU A 180 24.20 0.38 -4.08
C LEU A 180 24.44 0.85 -5.52
N TRP A 181 24.38 -0.05 -6.47
CA TRP A 181 24.46 0.28 -7.90
C TRP A 181 24.05 -0.91 -8.75
N ASP A 182 23.41 -0.64 -9.88
CA ASP A 182 23.10 -1.60 -10.97
C ASP A 182 22.49 -2.95 -10.54
N ARG A 183 21.75 -2.94 -9.41
CA ARG A 183 21.00 -4.10 -8.90
C ARG A 183 19.50 -3.78 -8.84
N ASP A 184 18.69 -4.82 -8.70
CA ASP A 184 17.27 -4.65 -8.34
C ASP A 184 17.19 -4.04 -6.92
N PRO A 185 16.61 -2.84 -6.75
CA PRO A 185 16.48 -2.25 -5.42
C PRO A 185 15.79 -3.16 -4.40
N ALA A 186 14.93 -4.08 -4.86
CA ALA A 186 14.26 -5.02 -3.98
C ALA A 186 15.23 -6.04 -3.34
N GLU A 187 16.26 -6.43 -4.04
CA GLU A 187 17.32 -7.27 -3.47
C GLU A 187 18.08 -6.51 -2.39
N ASP A 188 18.43 -5.24 -2.68
CA ASP A 188 19.20 -4.42 -1.75
C ASP A 188 18.44 -4.12 -0.47
N TRP A 189 17.18 -3.62 -0.55
CA TRP A 189 16.45 -3.36 0.70
C TRP A 189 16.16 -4.61 1.51
N THR A 190 15.96 -5.75 0.84
CA THR A 190 15.75 -7.05 1.51
C THR A 190 17.01 -7.48 2.24
N GLU A 191 18.14 -7.42 1.58
CA GLU A 191 19.44 -7.78 2.15
C GLU A 191 19.81 -6.87 3.32
N ILE A 192 19.70 -5.55 3.13
CA ILE A 192 20.01 -4.57 4.18
C ILE A 192 19.08 -4.73 5.40
N ALA A 193 17.77 -4.89 5.19
CA ALA A 193 16.82 -5.08 6.28
C ALA A 193 17.08 -6.36 7.06
N ALA A 194 17.41 -7.46 6.35
CA ALA A 194 17.72 -8.74 6.96
C ALA A 194 18.93 -8.68 7.90
N MET A 195 19.94 -7.83 7.64
CA MET A 195 21.08 -7.63 8.53
C MET A 195 20.69 -7.14 9.94
N ALA A 196 19.52 -6.56 10.08
CA ALA A 196 18.96 -6.13 11.37
C ALA A 196 17.73 -6.96 11.82
N GLY A 197 17.44 -8.08 11.15
CA GLY A 197 16.25 -8.89 11.42
C GLY A 197 14.95 -8.14 11.14
N MET A 198 14.96 -7.26 10.14
CA MET A 198 13.81 -6.45 9.74
C MET A 198 13.25 -6.93 8.41
N VAL A 199 11.99 -6.59 8.16
CA VAL A 199 11.30 -6.79 6.89
C VAL A 199 10.78 -5.45 6.36
N VAL A 200 10.75 -5.34 5.04
CA VAL A 200 10.20 -4.18 4.32
C VAL A 200 8.81 -4.55 3.81
N ARG A 201 7.84 -3.72 4.10
CA ARG A 201 6.45 -3.88 3.65
C ARG A 201 5.79 -2.51 3.46
N THR A 202 4.70 -2.47 2.73
CA THR A 202 3.84 -1.30 2.68
C THR A 202 2.67 -1.49 3.64
N ASP A 203 2.37 -0.49 4.45
CA ASP A 203 1.17 -0.49 5.29
C ASP A 203 -0.09 -0.15 4.48
N ARG A 204 -1.26 -0.23 5.12
CA ARG A 204 -2.55 0.05 4.47
C ARG A 204 -2.72 1.50 4.01
N LEU A 205 -1.92 2.41 4.53
CA LEU A 205 -1.95 3.83 4.17
C LEU A 205 -0.95 4.19 3.06
N GLY A 206 -0.17 3.20 2.57
CA GLY A 206 0.82 3.40 1.52
C GLY A 206 2.19 3.85 2.05
N THR A 207 2.42 3.75 3.37
CA THR A 207 3.73 4.04 3.94
C THR A 207 4.65 2.82 3.79
N ILE A 208 5.84 3.01 3.25
CA ILE A 208 6.89 1.99 3.27
C ILE A 208 7.36 1.84 4.71
N THR A 209 7.16 0.66 5.29
CA THR A 209 7.53 0.37 6.69
C THR A 209 8.65 -0.64 6.74
N VAL A 210 9.65 -0.37 7.59
CA VAL A 210 10.74 -1.31 7.89
C VAL A 210 10.73 -1.57 9.40
N ARG A 211 10.41 -2.78 9.78
CA ARG A 211 10.24 -3.18 11.18
C ARG A 211 10.77 -4.58 11.41
N PRO A 212 11.11 -4.95 12.66
CA PRO A 212 11.38 -6.33 12.99
C PRO A 212 10.27 -7.23 12.47
N ASP A 213 10.64 -8.38 11.93
CA ASP A 213 9.66 -9.36 11.48
C ASP A 213 8.81 -9.77 12.69
N PRO A 214 7.48 -9.64 12.62
CA PRO A 214 6.64 -10.07 13.74
C PRO A 214 6.86 -11.56 13.98
N ASP A 215 7.08 -11.92 15.23
CA ASP A 215 7.16 -13.32 15.64
C ASP A 215 5.91 -14.06 15.16
N PRO A 216 6.03 -15.06 14.27
CA PRO A 216 4.88 -15.80 13.78
C PRO A 216 4.13 -16.54 14.91
N SER A 217 4.75 -16.74 16.07
CA SER A 217 4.11 -17.29 17.26
C SER A 217 3.28 -16.26 18.03
N ALA A 218 3.51 -14.96 17.80
CA ALA A 218 2.71 -13.89 18.39
C ALA A 218 1.42 -13.70 17.60
N VAL A 219 0.47 -14.60 17.74
CA VAL A 219 -0.87 -14.47 17.17
C VAL A 219 -1.57 -13.29 17.83
N VAL A 220 -1.64 -12.15 17.14
CA VAL A 220 -2.29 -10.92 17.66
C VAL A 220 -3.81 -10.99 17.50
N ALA A 221 -4.31 -11.78 16.55
CA ALA A 221 -5.74 -12.07 16.40
C ALA A 221 -5.91 -13.36 15.59
N ASP A 222 -6.66 -14.29 16.13
CA ASP A 222 -7.11 -15.49 15.43
C ASP A 222 -8.46 -15.17 14.77
N TRP A 223 -8.45 -15.00 13.44
CA TRP A 223 -9.66 -14.85 12.64
C TRP A 223 -10.13 -16.24 12.21
N GLN A 224 -10.97 -16.85 13.04
CA GLN A 224 -11.62 -18.11 12.64
C GLN A 224 -12.83 -17.80 11.76
N GLU A 225 -12.86 -18.38 10.56
CA GLU A 225 -14.08 -18.50 9.79
C GLU A 225 -15.09 -19.32 10.60
N GLY A 226 -16.11 -18.63 11.09
CA GLY A 226 -17.26 -19.31 11.69
C GLY A 226 -18.43 -19.35 10.71
N PRO A 227 -19.39 -20.24 10.90
CA PRO A 227 -20.59 -20.30 10.08
C PRO A 227 -21.42 -19.01 10.10
N ALA A 228 -21.11 -18.08 11.00
CA ALA A 228 -21.74 -16.76 11.10
C ALA A 228 -20.99 -15.64 10.35
N CYS A 229 -19.85 -15.91 9.74
CA CYS A 229 -19.05 -14.91 9.03
C CYS A 229 -18.53 -15.49 7.70
N PRO A 230 -19.42 -15.75 6.70
CA PRO A 230 -18.93 -16.09 5.38
C PRO A 230 -18.12 -14.88 4.85
N VAL A 231 -16.86 -15.11 4.57
CA VAL A 231 -16.08 -14.22 3.73
C VAL A 231 -16.68 -14.34 2.34
N VAL A 232 -17.32 -13.27 1.85
CA VAL A 232 -17.81 -13.14 0.48
C VAL A 232 -16.75 -12.46 -0.34
#